data_7b117dad82a6673c08129f9a988d6bbb
#
_entry.id   7b117dad82a6673c08129f9a988d6bbb
#
_cell.length_a   1.000
_cell.length_b   1.000
_cell.length_c   1.000
_cell.angle_alpha   90.00
_cell.angle_beta   90.00
_cell.angle_gamma   90.00
#
_symmetry.space_group_name_H-M   'P 1'
#
loop_
_entity.id
_entity.type
_entity.pdbx_description
1 polymer ?
#
loop_
_entity_poly.entity_id
_entity_poly.type
_entity_poly.pdbx_seq_one_letter_code
_entity_poly.pdbx_strand_id
1 'polypeptide(L)'
;SFFVANLSVILSEMGQKVVAVDLDLGGSNLHTMLGIKNDLIGLGHFINDKNMSFSEIVHKTDFSNLSFVPGDALYVGTANLPFFRKKKIMVELSKLDADWVLLDLGSGTTANTIDFYLISNCGILVTTPEITAVLNLYSFLKNAFYRYILQSYKKKDDIKQRLLDAAKLRLEKEDLRLYEYLRLIKKDFPNIEDKIDKIISNFYPKLVLNMGNSKRDINFGENLRDIIHKNLGIEIEYLGLLPEEEHARECIMARKPIYAINKESKWVENCIKMADRLLSFNNYPQTIYEEDVDSLDVVYEDLNSIIS
;
A
#
# COMPACT_ATOMS: atom_id res chain seq x y z
N SER A 1 -2.17 3.45 -9.15
CA SER A 1 -1.26 4.40 -9.88
C SER A 1 -1.77 5.84 -9.82
N PHE A 2 -3.08 6.11 -10.08
CA PHE A 2 -3.60 7.49 -10.06
C PHE A 2 -3.39 8.18 -8.70
N PHE A 3 -3.70 7.51 -7.59
CA PHE A 3 -3.46 8.00 -6.25
C PHE A 3 -1.96 8.22 -5.98
N VAL A 4 -1.11 7.23 -6.31
CA VAL A 4 0.34 7.31 -6.08
C VAL A 4 0.96 8.47 -6.87
N ALA A 5 0.59 8.65 -8.15
CA ALA A 5 1.09 9.75 -8.97
C ALA A 5 0.77 11.11 -8.34
N ASN A 6 -0.49 11.32 -7.94
CA ASN A 6 -0.93 12.60 -7.37
C ASN A 6 -0.35 12.84 -5.98
N LEU A 7 -0.31 11.83 -5.11
CA LEU A 7 0.32 11.93 -3.79
C LEU A 7 1.82 12.25 -3.91
N SER A 8 2.51 11.64 -4.89
CA SER A 8 3.93 11.93 -5.15
C SER A 8 4.15 13.39 -5.55
N VAL A 9 3.31 13.92 -6.42
CA VAL A 9 3.37 15.33 -6.85
C VAL A 9 3.05 16.25 -5.68
N ILE A 10 1.99 15.98 -4.93
CA ILE A 10 1.58 16.79 -3.77
C ILE A 10 2.69 16.84 -2.72
N LEU A 11 3.25 15.71 -2.32
CA LEU A 11 4.36 15.67 -1.35
C LEU A 11 5.59 16.45 -1.86
N SER A 12 5.91 16.33 -3.16
CA SER A 12 7.05 17.06 -3.74
C SER A 12 6.82 18.58 -3.76
N GLU A 13 5.61 19.04 -4.03
CA GLU A 13 5.21 20.46 -3.97
C GLU A 13 5.17 20.99 -2.52
N MET A 14 4.97 20.11 -1.53
CA MET A 14 5.12 20.42 -0.10
C MET A 14 6.61 20.45 0.35
N GLY A 15 7.55 20.35 -0.59
CA GLY A 15 8.98 20.46 -0.34
C GLY A 15 9.68 19.16 0.04
N GLN A 16 9.00 18.04 0.01
CA GLN A 16 9.59 16.73 0.29
C GLN A 16 10.38 16.22 -0.92
N LYS A 17 11.50 15.54 -0.68
CA LYS A 17 12.24 14.82 -1.71
C LYS A 17 11.58 13.45 -1.93
N VAL A 18 10.95 13.28 -3.08
CA VAL A 18 10.09 12.12 -3.37
C VAL A 18 10.67 11.28 -4.50
N VAL A 19 10.63 9.96 -4.35
CA VAL A 19 10.87 9.00 -5.43
C VAL A 19 9.64 8.13 -5.61
N ALA A 20 8.97 8.23 -6.75
CA ALA A 20 7.89 7.34 -7.15
C ALA A 20 8.45 6.14 -7.89
N VAL A 21 8.11 4.93 -7.48
CA VAL A 21 8.63 3.68 -8.04
C VAL A 21 7.47 2.83 -8.54
N ASP A 22 7.47 2.51 -9.82
CA ASP A 22 6.48 1.61 -10.42
C ASP A 22 6.89 0.15 -10.21
N LEU A 23 6.21 -0.54 -9.33
CA LEU A 23 6.41 -1.97 -9.01
C LEU A 23 5.27 -2.84 -9.52
N ASP A 24 4.34 -2.29 -10.31
CA ASP A 24 3.42 -3.10 -11.12
C ASP A 24 4.15 -3.64 -12.35
N LEU A 25 5.04 -4.61 -12.11
CA LEU A 25 5.92 -5.16 -13.14
C LEU A 25 5.18 -5.91 -14.27
N GLY A 26 3.87 -6.14 -14.11
CA GLY A 26 3.03 -6.77 -15.11
C GLY A 26 2.17 -5.78 -15.92
N GLY A 27 2.00 -4.56 -15.42
CA GLY A 27 1.08 -3.56 -16.01
C GLY A 27 1.49 -2.12 -15.71
N SER A 28 2.80 -1.84 -15.76
CA SER A 28 3.39 -0.53 -15.46
C SER A 28 2.69 0.63 -16.16
N ASN A 29 2.04 1.51 -15.39
CA ASN A 29 1.26 2.64 -15.87
C ASN A 29 1.56 3.97 -15.18
N LEU A 30 2.37 3.98 -14.13
CA LEU A 30 2.66 5.17 -13.33
C LEU A 30 3.32 6.27 -14.18
N HIS A 31 4.17 5.90 -15.14
CA HIS A 31 4.77 6.83 -16.10
C HIS A 31 3.73 7.64 -16.88
N THR A 32 2.62 7.01 -17.28
CA THR A 32 1.52 7.69 -17.98
C THR A 32 0.88 8.75 -17.09
N MET A 33 0.66 8.43 -15.80
CA MET A 33 0.03 9.36 -14.85
C MET A 33 0.92 10.55 -14.50
N LEU A 34 2.24 10.40 -14.64
CA LEU A 34 3.23 11.45 -14.39
C LEU A 34 3.65 12.23 -15.66
N GLY A 35 3.09 11.90 -16.82
CA GLY A 35 3.42 12.55 -18.10
C GLY A 35 4.77 12.11 -18.69
N ILE A 36 5.32 11.00 -18.23
CA ILE A 36 6.62 10.50 -18.62
C ILE A 36 6.48 9.55 -19.81
N LYS A 37 7.41 9.60 -20.75
CA LYS A 37 7.45 8.67 -21.88
C LYS A 37 7.88 7.27 -21.40
N ASN A 38 7.38 6.24 -22.08
CA ASN A 38 7.69 4.84 -21.76
C ASN A 38 8.92 4.32 -22.54
N ASP A 39 9.95 5.16 -22.66
CA ASP A 39 11.21 4.82 -23.33
C ASP A 39 12.43 4.86 -22.38
N LEU A 40 12.18 5.03 -21.09
CA LEU A 40 13.20 5.10 -20.08
C LEU A 40 13.66 3.70 -19.64
N ILE A 41 14.94 3.56 -19.34
CA ILE A 41 15.46 2.38 -18.68
C ILE A 41 14.89 2.28 -17.26
N GLY A 42 14.52 1.08 -16.82
CA GLY A 42 13.85 0.86 -15.55
C GLY A 42 14.29 -0.42 -14.84
N LEU A 43 13.43 -0.88 -13.93
CA LEU A 43 13.69 -2.04 -13.08
C LEU A 43 13.99 -3.33 -13.87
N GLY A 44 13.36 -3.53 -15.03
CA GLY A 44 13.64 -4.67 -15.88
C GLY A 44 15.09 -4.69 -16.38
N HIS A 45 15.62 -3.56 -16.80
CA HIS A 45 17.02 -3.40 -17.18
C HIS A 45 17.95 -3.67 -15.99
N PHE A 46 17.73 -3.01 -14.85
CA PHE A 46 18.51 -3.17 -13.63
C PHE A 46 18.56 -4.62 -13.13
N ILE A 47 17.45 -5.36 -13.26
CA ILE A 47 17.38 -6.76 -12.83
C ILE A 47 18.22 -7.66 -13.72
N ASN A 48 18.31 -7.38 -15.01
CA ASN A 48 18.94 -8.24 -16.01
C ASN A 48 20.40 -7.85 -16.31
N ASP A 49 20.79 -6.59 -16.11
CA ASP A 49 22.17 -6.15 -16.21
C ASP A 49 22.85 -6.10 -14.83
N LYS A 50 23.92 -6.91 -14.68
CA LYS A 50 24.68 -6.99 -13.41
C LYS A 50 25.57 -5.75 -13.19
N ASN A 51 25.91 -5.02 -14.24
CA ASN A 51 26.81 -3.85 -14.19
C ASN A 51 26.06 -2.54 -14.01
N MET A 52 24.73 -2.55 -14.20
CA MET A 52 23.91 -1.36 -14.05
C MET A 52 23.74 -0.97 -12.59
N SER A 53 23.98 0.28 -12.27
CA SER A 53 23.70 0.83 -10.94
C SER A 53 22.22 1.23 -10.83
N PHE A 54 21.66 1.19 -9.60
CA PHE A 54 20.27 1.61 -9.38
C PHE A 54 20.04 3.10 -9.67
N SER A 55 21.06 3.93 -9.50
CA SER A 55 20.97 5.37 -9.79
C SER A 55 20.75 5.68 -11.26
N GLU A 56 21.15 4.79 -12.19
CA GLU A 56 20.94 4.96 -13.63
C GLU A 56 19.47 4.85 -14.05
N ILE A 57 18.63 4.19 -13.24
CA ILE A 57 17.20 4.06 -13.49
C ILE A 57 16.34 5.04 -12.67
N VAL A 58 16.94 5.95 -11.94
CA VAL A 58 16.23 7.03 -11.21
C VAL A 58 16.19 8.27 -12.10
N HIS A 59 15.06 8.59 -12.66
CA HIS A 59 14.88 9.70 -13.59
C HIS A 59 14.23 10.90 -12.92
N LYS A 60 14.68 12.12 -13.28
CA LYS A 60 14.01 13.35 -12.90
C LYS A 60 12.69 13.49 -13.64
N THR A 61 11.70 14.08 -13.00
CA THR A 61 10.41 14.44 -13.62
C THR A 61 10.32 15.95 -13.86
N ASP A 62 9.25 16.41 -14.48
CA ASP A 62 8.96 17.83 -14.65
C ASP A 62 8.54 18.52 -13.34
N PHE A 63 8.29 17.76 -12.28
CA PHE A 63 7.97 18.27 -10.94
C PHE A 63 9.23 18.40 -10.10
N SER A 64 9.39 19.55 -9.46
CA SER A 64 10.51 19.78 -8.54
C SER A 64 10.47 18.75 -7.41
N ASN A 65 11.65 18.29 -6.97
CA ASN A 65 11.80 17.30 -5.89
C ASN A 65 11.18 15.92 -6.13
N LEU A 66 10.64 15.64 -7.33
CA LEU A 66 10.09 14.33 -7.68
C LEU A 66 10.98 13.62 -8.68
N SER A 67 11.43 12.43 -8.33
CA SER A 67 12.09 11.48 -9.23
C SER A 67 11.21 10.25 -9.45
N PHE A 68 11.46 9.53 -10.53
CA PHE A 68 10.66 8.37 -10.94
C PHE A 68 11.56 7.18 -11.31
N VAL A 69 11.16 5.98 -10.92
CA VAL A 69 11.78 4.71 -11.31
C VAL A 69 10.76 3.90 -12.12
N PRO A 70 11.01 3.67 -13.43
CA PRO A 70 10.11 2.90 -14.28
C PRO A 70 10.06 1.41 -13.91
N GLY A 71 8.86 0.81 -13.96
CA GLY A 71 8.65 -0.62 -13.74
C GLY A 71 9.14 -1.50 -14.90
N ASP A 72 9.17 -0.95 -16.11
CA ASP A 72 9.63 -1.58 -17.33
C ASP A 72 8.88 -2.89 -17.69
N ALA A 73 7.65 -2.73 -18.17
CA ALA A 73 6.78 -3.83 -18.59
C ALA A 73 7.26 -4.61 -19.86
N LEU A 74 8.34 -4.15 -20.50
CA LEU A 74 8.84 -4.75 -21.75
C LEU A 74 9.60 -6.06 -21.54
N TYR A 75 10.05 -6.35 -20.30
CA TYR A 75 10.76 -7.59 -20.02
C TYR A 75 9.82 -8.73 -19.64
N VAL A 76 9.79 -9.76 -20.47
CA VAL A 76 9.03 -11.00 -20.22
C VAL A 76 9.56 -11.65 -18.93
N GLY A 77 8.65 -12.00 -18.00
CA GLY A 77 8.99 -12.69 -16.77
C GLY A 77 9.27 -11.80 -15.54
N THR A 78 9.18 -10.47 -15.67
CA THR A 78 9.30 -9.56 -14.52
C THR A 78 8.10 -9.65 -13.57
N ALA A 79 6.93 -10.05 -14.07
CA ALA A 79 5.72 -10.22 -13.25
C ALA A 79 5.88 -11.25 -12.11
N ASN A 80 6.85 -12.15 -12.17
CA ASN A 80 7.09 -13.17 -11.14
C ASN A 80 8.57 -13.27 -10.79
N LEU A 81 9.07 -12.31 -10.00
CA LEU A 81 10.48 -12.22 -9.65
C LEU A 81 10.91 -13.29 -8.64
N PRO A 82 12.04 -14.00 -8.88
CA PRO A 82 12.70 -14.80 -7.86
C PRO A 82 13.08 -13.96 -6.63
N PHE A 83 13.09 -14.58 -5.46
CA PHE A 83 13.34 -13.91 -4.18
C PHE A 83 14.63 -13.06 -4.16
N PHE A 84 15.73 -13.57 -4.74
CA PHE A 84 17.01 -12.85 -4.76
C PHE A 84 16.96 -11.55 -5.58
N ARG A 85 16.16 -11.51 -6.67
CA ARG A 85 15.95 -10.31 -7.48
C ARG A 85 15.11 -9.29 -6.71
N LYS A 86 14.04 -9.72 -6.04
CA LYS A 86 13.26 -8.88 -5.15
C LYS A 86 14.13 -8.25 -4.06
N LYS A 87 14.94 -9.09 -3.39
CA LYS A 87 15.85 -8.61 -2.34
C LYS A 87 16.84 -7.57 -2.86
N LYS A 88 17.37 -7.73 -4.10
CA LYS A 88 18.25 -6.74 -4.73
C LYS A 88 17.53 -5.38 -4.85
N ILE A 89 16.29 -5.37 -5.39
CA ILE A 89 15.49 -4.15 -5.49
C ILE A 89 15.25 -3.54 -4.10
N MET A 90 14.78 -4.32 -3.14
CA MET A 90 14.47 -3.85 -1.77
C MET A 90 15.66 -3.17 -1.09
N VAL A 91 16.86 -3.74 -1.27
CA VAL A 91 18.10 -3.15 -0.72
C VAL A 91 18.42 -1.81 -1.39
N GLU A 92 18.24 -1.69 -2.70
CA GLU A 92 18.52 -0.43 -3.39
C GLU A 92 17.46 0.64 -3.07
N LEU A 93 16.19 0.27 -2.96
CA LEU A 93 15.13 1.19 -2.52
C LEU A 93 15.42 1.80 -1.13
N SER A 94 15.96 0.99 -0.20
CA SER A 94 16.30 1.47 1.15
C SER A 94 17.50 2.41 1.22
N LYS A 95 18.29 2.54 0.12
CA LYS A 95 19.44 3.42 0.02
C LYS A 95 19.12 4.73 -0.69
N LEU A 96 17.92 4.89 -1.23
CA LEU A 96 17.52 6.10 -1.93
C LEU A 96 17.61 7.31 -0.98
N ASP A 97 18.27 8.35 -1.44
CA ASP A 97 18.32 9.64 -0.74
C ASP A 97 17.01 10.41 -1.05
N ALA A 98 15.97 10.10 -0.29
CA ALA A 98 14.65 10.68 -0.41
C ALA A 98 13.95 10.70 0.97
N ASP A 99 13.08 11.71 1.19
CA ASP A 99 12.23 11.76 2.37
C ASP A 99 11.09 10.74 2.25
N TRP A 100 10.61 10.54 1.01
CA TRP A 100 9.52 9.61 0.69
C TRP A 100 9.86 8.75 -0.52
N VAL A 101 9.71 7.44 -0.39
CA VAL A 101 9.75 6.47 -1.49
C VAL A 101 8.36 5.85 -1.62
N LEU A 102 7.61 6.26 -2.64
CA LEU A 102 6.26 5.76 -2.90
C LEU A 102 6.30 4.60 -3.88
N LEU A 103 5.84 3.44 -3.44
CA LEU A 103 5.83 2.21 -4.22
C LEU A 103 4.44 1.99 -4.83
N ASP A 104 4.33 2.09 -6.15
CA ASP A 104 3.10 1.76 -6.87
C ASP A 104 3.04 0.26 -7.14
N LEU A 105 2.16 -0.44 -6.46
CA LEU A 105 2.02 -1.89 -6.54
C LEU A 105 0.85 -2.28 -7.43
N GLY A 106 1.02 -3.32 -8.22
CA GLY A 106 -0.07 -3.92 -8.99
C GLY A 106 -1.19 -4.46 -8.08
N SER A 107 -2.39 -4.51 -8.62
CA SER A 107 -3.54 -5.12 -7.96
C SER A 107 -3.36 -6.63 -7.77
N GLY A 108 -4.01 -7.18 -6.76
CA GLY A 108 -4.04 -8.62 -6.50
C GLY A 108 -3.07 -9.11 -5.43
N THR A 109 -3.02 -10.42 -5.24
CA THR A 109 -2.37 -11.09 -4.10
C THR A 109 -1.13 -11.89 -4.52
N THR A 110 -0.42 -11.42 -5.55
CA THR A 110 0.82 -12.09 -5.97
C THR A 110 1.90 -12.03 -4.90
N ALA A 111 2.79 -13.00 -4.88
CA ALA A 111 3.90 -13.00 -3.93
C ALA A 111 4.79 -11.75 -4.06
N ASN A 112 4.91 -11.18 -5.24
CA ASN A 112 5.66 -9.95 -5.46
C ASN A 112 4.96 -8.76 -4.81
N THR A 113 3.66 -8.56 -5.10
CA THR A 113 2.84 -7.47 -4.55
C THR A 113 2.87 -7.49 -3.02
N ILE A 114 2.65 -8.65 -2.42
CA ILE A 114 2.68 -8.81 -0.96
C ILE A 114 4.08 -8.55 -0.39
N ASP A 115 5.15 -9.07 -1.01
CA ASP A 115 6.51 -8.86 -0.52
C ASP A 115 6.91 -7.39 -0.56
N PHE A 116 6.58 -6.67 -1.63
CA PHE A 116 6.85 -5.24 -1.73
C PHE A 116 5.95 -4.39 -0.81
N TYR A 117 4.71 -4.79 -0.59
CA TYR A 117 3.86 -4.15 0.41
C TYR A 117 4.45 -4.26 1.83
N LEU A 118 4.98 -5.43 2.19
CA LEU A 118 5.50 -5.72 3.53
C LEU A 118 6.86 -5.08 3.85
N ILE A 119 7.56 -4.50 2.88
CA ILE A 119 8.78 -3.73 3.15
C ILE A 119 8.50 -2.27 3.48
N SER A 120 7.28 -1.80 3.19
CA SER A 120 6.86 -0.44 3.53
C SER A 120 6.69 -0.30 5.04
N ASN A 121 7.11 0.84 5.57
CA ASN A 121 6.81 1.25 6.94
C ASN A 121 5.42 1.88 7.08
N CYS A 122 4.79 2.23 5.94
CA CYS A 122 3.43 2.77 5.87
C CYS A 122 2.68 2.15 4.69
N GLY A 123 2.09 0.97 4.89
CA GLY A 123 1.31 0.29 3.86
C GLY A 123 -0.06 0.93 3.66
N ILE A 124 -0.28 1.59 2.51
CA ILE A 124 -1.55 2.22 2.17
C ILE A 124 -2.31 1.34 1.20
N LEU A 125 -3.58 1.09 1.51
CA LEU A 125 -4.52 0.35 0.68
C LEU A 125 -5.58 1.33 0.15
N VAL A 126 -5.90 1.23 -1.13
CA VAL A 126 -6.95 2.05 -1.75
C VAL A 126 -8.08 1.12 -2.19
N THR A 127 -9.30 1.39 -1.73
CA THR A 127 -10.50 0.61 -2.09
C THR A 127 -11.66 1.53 -2.43
N THR A 128 -12.64 1.00 -3.13
CA THR A 128 -13.93 1.66 -3.37
C THR A 128 -15.01 1.06 -2.48
N PRO A 129 -16.15 1.77 -2.22
CA PRO A 129 -17.26 1.26 -1.42
C PRO A 129 -18.11 0.24 -2.19
N GLU A 130 -17.46 -0.70 -2.86
CA GLU A 130 -18.07 -1.77 -3.63
C GLU A 130 -17.75 -3.13 -3.02
N ILE A 131 -18.73 -4.04 -3.02
CA ILE A 131 -18.60 -5.37 -2.40
C ILE A 131 -17.40 -6.13 -2.96
N THR A 132 -17.19 -6.09 -4.28
CA THR A 132 -16.08 -6.78 -4.95
C THR A 132 -14.72 -6.23 -4.56
N ALA A 133 -14.60 -4.89 -4.46
CA ALA A 133 -13.36 -4.22 -4.03
C ALA A 133 -13.01 -4.60 -2.59
N VAL A 134 -14.00 -4.65 -1.70
CA VAL A 134 -13.81 -5.05 -0.31
C VAL A 134 -13.41 -6.52 -0.16
N LEU A 135 -14.01 -7.41 -0.92
CA LEU A 135 -13.61 -8.82 -0.91
C LEU A 135 -12.15 -8.99 -1.38
N ASN A 136 -11.74 -8.22 -2.39
CA ASN A 136 -10.36 -8.20 -2.86
C ASN A 136 -9.40 -7.63 -1.80
N LEU A 137 -9.77 -6.51 -1.16
CA LEU A 137 -9.01 -5.93 -0.06
C LEU A 137 -8.85 -6.90 1.11
N TYR A 138 -9.95 -7.52 1.55
CA TYR A 138 -9.93 -8.52 2.62
C TYR A 138 -9.01 -9.70 2.26
N SER A 139 -9.12 -10.21 1.03
CA SER A 139 -8.25 -11.28 0.53
C SER A 139 -6.78 -10.86 0.53
N PHE A 140 -6.47 -9.63 0.11
CA PHE A 140 -5.12 -9.08 0.15
C PHE A 140 -4.59 -9.01 1.58
N LEU A 141 -5.33 -8.36 2.49
CA LEU A 141 -4.94 -8.22 3.89
C LEU A 141 -4.71 -9.56 4.57
N LYS A 142 -5.60 -10.52 4.35
CA LYS A 142 -5.45 -11.88 4.89
C LYS A 142 -4.13 -12.51 4.45
N ASN A 143 -3.79 -12.43 3.16
CA ASN A 143 -2.55 -13.01 2.64
C ASN A 143 -1.31 -12.25 3.09
N ALA A 144 -1.37 -10.90 3.10
CA ALA A 144 -0.28 -10.05 3.56
C ALA A 144 0.01 -10.27 5.05
N PHE A 145 -1.01 -10.27 5.90
CA PHE A 145 -0.87 -10.51 7.33
C PHE A 145 -0.34 -11.90 7.65
N TYR A 146 -0.87 -12.93 6.99
CA TYR A 146 -0.35 -14.29 7.13
C TYR A 146 1.14 -14.37 6.76
N ARG A 147 1.54 -13.76 5.64
CA ARG A 147 2.93 -13.72 5.20
C ARG A 147 3.82 -12.93 6.15
N TYR A 148 3.32 -11.82 6.69
CA TYR A 148 4.00 -11.01 7.69
C TYR A 148 4.32 -11.82 8.96
N ILE A 149 3.33 -12.56 9.48
CA ILE A 149 3.52 -13.46 10.62
C ILE A 149 4.59 -14.51 10.30
N LEU A 150 4.50 -15.17 9.14
CA LEU A 150 5.49 -16.19 8.74
C LEU A 150 6.91 -15.65 8.62
N GLN A 151 7.07 -14.39 8.17
CA GLN A 151 8.39 -13.75 8.05
C GLN A 151 8.97 -13.35 9.41
N SER A 152 8.13 -13.14 10.42
CA SER A 152 8.55 -12.80 11.79
C SER A 152 9.18 -13.97 12.55
N TYR A 153 9.09 -15.18 12.02
CA TYR A 153 9.69 -16.39 12.60
C TYR A 153 10.79 -16.97 11.73
N LYS A 154 11.86 -17.51 12.38
CA LYS A 154 12.97 -18.18 11.67
C LYS A 154 12.52 -19.49 11.02
N LYS A 155 13.24 -19.97 9.99
CA LYS A 155 12.88 -21.17 9.22
C LYS A 155 12.73 -22.45 10.04
N LYS A 156 13.43 -22.58 11.17
CA LYS A 156 13.45 -23.79 12.05
C LYS A 156 12.61 -23.59 13.32
N ASP A 157 11.73 -22.61 13.35
CA ASP A 157 10.88 -22.35 14.51
C ASP A 157 9.65 -23.27 14.43
N ASP A 158 9.36 -24.02 15.51
CA ASP A 158 8.24 -24.94 15.61
C ASP A 158 6.90 -24.22 15.39
N ILE A 159 6.84 -22.94 15.81
CA ILE A 159 5.68 -22.09 15.61
C ILE A 159 5.44 -21.84 14.13
N LYS A 160 6.52 -21.57 13.37
CA LYS A 160 6.43 -21.38 11.93
C LYS A 160 5.89 -22.64 11.24
N GLN A 161 6.34 -23.82 11.66
CA GLN A 161 5.85 -25.08 11.11
C GLN A 161 4.36 -25.26 11.41
N ARG A 162 3.92 -24.99 12.63
CA ARG A 162 2.49 -25.05 13.00
C ARG A 162 1.65 -24.05 12.22
N LEU A 163 2.14 -22.82 12.00
CA LEU A 163 1.46 -21.83 11.15
C LEU A 163 1.31 -22.34 9.70
N LEU A 164 2.34 -23.00 9.17
CA LEU A 164 2.28 -23.63 7.85
C LEU A 164 1.30 -24.81 7.80
N ASP A 165 1.28 -25.64 8.83
CA ASP A 165 0.36 -26.78 8.91
C ASP A 165 -1.09 -26.31 9.04
N ALA A 166 -1.32 -25.22 9.76
CA ALA A 166 -2.65 -24.61 9.82
C ALA A 166 -3.13 -24.06 8.48
N ALA A 167 -2.23 -23.46 7.71
CA ALA A 167 -2.58 -23.01 6.37
C ALA A 167 -3.01 -24.18 5.47
N LYS A 168 -2.38 -25.34 5.63
CA LYS A 168 -2.75 -26.58 4.91
C LYS A 168 -4.12 -27.08 5.38
N LEU A 169 -4.35 -27.15 6.70
CA LEU A 169 -5.61 -27.57 7.29
C LEU A 169 -6.78 -26.64 6.91
N ARG A 170 -6.51 -25.34 6.71
CA ARG A 170 -7.48 -24.36 6.26
C ARG A 170 -7.90 -24.54 4.80
N LEU A 171 -7.01 -25.09 3.97
CA LEU A 171 -7.36 -25.50 2.60
C LEU A 171 -8.32 -26.71 2.63
N GLU A 172 -8.32 -27.48 3.73
CA GLU A 172 -9.17 -28.66 3.90
C GLU A 172 -10.45 -28.38 4.70
N LYS A 173 -10.45 -27.34 5.55
CA LYS A 173 -11.59 -26.94 6.40
C LYS A 173 -11.82 -25.43 6.30
N GLU A 174 -12.86 -25.02 5.60
CA GLU A 174 -13.18 -23.61 5.31
C GLU A 174 -13.50 -22.73 6.53
N ASP A 175 -13.71 -23.29 7.73
CA ASP A 175 -14.35 -22.61 8.87
C ASP A 175 -13.40 -21.95 9.89
N LEU A 176 -12.08 -22.21 9.87
CA LEU A 176 -11.20 -21.69 10.91
C LEU A 176 -10.66 -20.28 10.56
N ARG A 177 -11.06 -19.25 11.33
CA ARG A 177 -10.56 -17.87 11.17
C ARG A 177 -9.11 -17.76 11.59
N LEU A 178 -8.31 -16.95 10.90
CA LEU A 178 -6.90 -16.75 11.23
C LEU A 178 -6.71 -16.27 12.68
N TYR A 179 -7.57 -15.37 13.16
CA TYR A 179 -7.56 -14.89 14.53
C TYR A 179 -7.76 -16.01 15.57
N GLU A 180 -8.73 -16.89 15.36
CA GLU A 180 -9.00 -18.03 16.23
C GLU A 180 -7.79 -18.97 16.29
N TYR A 181 -7.15 -19.15 15.14
CA TYR A 181 -5.96 -19.99 15.06
C TYR A 181 -4.76 -19.39 15.81
N LEU A 182 -4.52 -18.09 15.68
CA LEU A 182 -3.48 -17.40 16.46
C LEU A 182 -3.75 -17.50 17.96
N ARG A 183 -5.02 -17.44 18.38
CA ARG A 183 -5.44 -17.64 19.77
C ARG A 183 -5.13 -19.06 20.27
N LEU A 184 -5.33 -20.07 19.44
CA LEU A 184 -4.94 -21.46 19.80
C LEU A 184 -3.42 -21.59 19.94
N ILE A 185 -2.63 -20.99 19.04
CA ILE A 185 -1.16 -20.99 19.15
C ILE A 185 -0.72 -20.31 20.46
N LYS A 186 -1.29 -19.17 20.82
CA LYS A 186 -1.00 -18.49 22.09
C LYS A 186 -1.28 -19.40 23.30
N LYS A 187 -2.38 -20.13 23.27
CA LYS A 187 -2.75 -21.06 24.33
C LYS A 187 -1.75 -22.23 24.44
N ASP A 188 -1.29 -22.76 23.29
CA ASP A 188 -0.32 -23.88 23.26
C ASP A 188 1.11 -23.42 23.63
N PHE A 189 1.43 -22.14 23.44
CA PHE A 189 2.73 -21.54 23.68
C PHE A 189 2.63 -20.21 24.43
N PRO A 190 2.34 -20.22 25.74
CA PRO A 190 2.13 -18.98 26.51
C PRO A 190 3.35 -18.03 26.51
N ASN A 191 4.56 -18.57 26.38
CA ASN A 191 5.82 -17.81 26.35
C ASN A 191 6.05 -16.98 25.08
N ILE A 192 5.16 -17.08 24.06
CA ILE A 192 5.25 -16.30 22.82
C ILE A 192 4.07 -15.36 22.62
N GLU A 193 3.16 -15.28 23.61
CA GLU A 193 1.97 -14.44 23.54
C GLU A 193 2.34 -12.99 23.26
N ASP A 194 3.22 -12.39 24.09
CA ASP A 194 3.70 -11.01 23.91
C ASP A 194 4.33 -10.77 22.53
N LYS A 195 5.03 -11.78 21.98
CA LYS A 195 5.63 -11.66 20.67
C LYS A 195 4.59 -11.67 19.56
N ILE A 196 3.56 -12.51 19.67
CA ILE A 196 2.44 -12.54 18.73
C ILE A 196 1.69 -11.22 18.79
N ASP A 197 1.39 -10.71 19.99
CA ASP A 197 0.69 -9.45 20.17
C ASP A 197 1.46 -8.27 19.58
N LYS A 198 2.77 -8.24 19.80
CA LYS A 198 3.64 -7.25 19.15
C LYS A 198 3.67 -7.37 17.62
N ILE A 199 3.63 -8.57 17.07
CA ILE A 199 3.55 -8.79 15.62
C ILE A 199 2.20 -8.26 15.09
N ILE A 200 1.11 -8.53 15.79
CA ILE A 200 -0.22 -8.07 15.41
C ILE A 200 -0.29 -6.54 15.47
N SER A 201 0.13 -5.93 16.58
CA SER A 201 0.09 -4.48 16.76
C SER A 201 1.00 -3.70 15.80
N ASN A 202 2.08 -4.30 15.31
CA ASN A 202 2.94 -3.69 14.31
C ASN A 202 2.40 -3.80 12.87
N PHE A 203 1.36 -4.59 12.64
CA PHE A 203 0.70 -4.69 11.34
C PHE A 203 -0.53 -3.78 11.31
N TYR A 204 -0.31 -2.51 10.96
CA TYR A 204 -1.30 -1.45 11.05
C TYR A 204 -1.51 -0.76 9.69
N PRO A 205 -2.25 -1.40 8.75
CA PRO A 205 -2.44 -0.87 7.41
C PRO A 205 -3.29 0.40 7.42
N LYS A 206 -2.95 1.34 6.52
CA LYS A 206 -3.73 2.56 6.27
C LYS A 206 -4.69 2.31 5.11
N LEU A 207 -5.88 2.90 5.19
CA LEU A 207 -6.93 2.72 4.19
C LEU A 207 -7.39 4.06 3.63
N VAL A 208 -7.42 4.16 2.31
CA VAL A 208 -8.07 5.25 1.57
C VAL A 208 -9.37 4.71 0.98
N LEU A 209 -10.48 5.35 1.32
CA LEU A 209 -11.75 5.10 0.69
C LEU A 209 -11.87 6.00 -0.54
N ASN A 210 -11.76 5.43 -1.72
CA ASN A 210 -11.81 6.13 -2.99
C ASN A 210 -13.22 6.05 -3.61
N MET A 211 -13.62 7.08 -4.36
CA MET A 211 -14.94 7.19 -5.01
C MET A 211 -16.10 7.16 -4.01
N GLY A 212 -15.87 7.67 -2.79
CA GLY A 212 -16.91 7.79 -1.76
C GLY A 212 -17.60 9.15 -1.84
N ASN A 213 -18.94 9.15 -1.96
CA ASN A 213 -19.73 10.34 -2.16
C ASN A 213 -20.88 10.52 -1.15
N SER A 214 -21.03 9.58 -0.22
CA SER A 214 -22.17 9.56 0.68
C SER A 214 -21.86 8.98 2.06
N LYS A 215 -22.71 9.31 3.04
CA LYS A 215 -22.65 8.68 4.38
C LYS A 215 -22.80 7.16 4.32
N ARG A 216 -23.50 6.64 3.30
CA ARG A 216 -23.64 5.18 3.10
C ARG A 216 -22.28 4.54 2.79
N ASP A 217 -21.42 5.23 2.07
CA ASP A 217 -20.08 4.74 1.72
C ASP A 217 -19.18 4.69 2.96
N ILE A 218 -19.35 5.64 3.89
CA ILE A 218 -18.63 5.62 5.18
C ILE A 218 -19.12 4.46 6.06
N ASN A 219 -20.43 4.25 6.19
CA ASN A 219 -20.98 3.11 6.93
C ASN A 219 -20.47 1.78 6.37
N PHE A 220 -20.23 1.73 5.07
CA PHE A 220 -19.60 0.58 4.44
C PHE A 220 -18.14 0.40 4.91
N GLY A 221 -17.40 1.49 5.06
CA GLY A 221 -16.06 1.51 5.65
C GLY A 221 -16.05 1.01 7.10
N GLU A 222 -17.01 1.42 7.94
CA GLU A 222 -17.17 0.94 9.31
C GLU A 222 -17.33 -0.58 9.35
N ASN A 223 -18.24 -1.10 8.55
CA ASN A 223 -18.47 -2.54 8.45
C ASN A 223 -17.22 -3.30 7.99
N LEU A 224 -16.43 -2.70 7.09
CA LEU A 224 -15.17 -3.29 6.63
C LEU A 224 -14.14 -3.38 7.77
N ARG A 225 -13.99 -2.32 8.58
CA ARG A 225 -13.11 -2.32 9.75
C ARG A 225 -13.51 -3.43 10.72
N ASP A 226 -14.80 -3.54 11.04
CA ASP A 226 -15.33 -4.57 11.94
C ASP A 226 -15.09 -5.99 11.42
N ILE A 227 -15.30 -6.21 10.13
CA ILE A 227 -15.05 -7.51 9.49
C ILE A 227 -13.56 -7.88 9.57
N ILE A 228 -12.67 -6.94 9.29
CA ILE A 228 -11.22 -7.16 9.35
C ILE A 228 -10.79 -7.47 10.78
N HIS A 229 -11.20 -6.64 11.74
CA HIS A 229 -10.90 -6.86 13.15
C HIS A 229 -11.41 -8.24 13.63
N LYS A 230 -12.67 -8.55 13.38
CA LYS A 230 -13.30 -9.81 13.82
C LYS A 230 -12.68 -11.07 13.22
N ASN A 231 -12.21 -11.00 11.98
CA ASN A 231 -11.72 -12.20 11.28
C ASN A 231 -10.19 -12.33 11.29
N LEU A 232 -9.46 -11.21 11.31
CA LEU A 232 -8.00 -11.21 11.25
C LEU A 232 -7.37 -10.78 12.59
N GLY A 233 -8.11 -10.08 13.46
CA GLY A 233 -7.59 -9.56 14.73
C GLY A 233 -6.61 -8.41 14.55
N ILE A 234 -6.66 -7.70 13.41
CA ILE A 234 -5.83 -6.53 13.12
C ILE A 234 -6.69 -5.27 13.07
N GLU A 235 -6.07 -4.17 13.44
CA GLU A 235 -6.66 -2.85 13.25
C GLU A 235 -6.26 -2.27 11.90
N ILE A 236 -7.17 -1.50 11.30
CA ILE A 236 -6.89 -0.66 10.15
C ILE A 236 -7.22 0.79 10.49
N GLU A 237 -6.49 1.71 9.90
CA GLU A 237 -6.65 3.13 10.13
C GLU A 237 -7.02 3.82 8.82
N TYR A 238 -8.06 4.64 8.83
CA TYR A 238 -8.43 5.42 7.67
C TYR A 238 -7.50 6.61 7.51
N LEU A 239 -6.84 6.70 6.34
CA LEU A 239 -6.06 7.85 5.96
C LEU A 239 -6.96 9.00 5.46
N GLY A 240 -8.10 8.65 4.86
CA GLY A 240 -9.09 9.60 4.39
C GLY A 240 -10.00 9.07 3.28
N LEU A 241 -10.83 9.97 2.75
CA LEU A 241 -11.79 9.71 1.68
C LEU A 241 -11.49 10.58 0.47
N LEU A 242 -11.50 9.97 -0.72
CA LEU A 242 -11.43 10.65 -2.00
C LEU A 242 -12.77 10.55 -2.72
N PRO A 243 -13.34 11.65 -3.20
CA PRO A 243 -14.55 11.61 -4.00
C PRO A 243 -14.31 11.01 -5.39
N GLU A 244 -15.38 10.74 -6.11
CA GLU A 244 -15.27 10.50 -7.55
C GLU A 244 -14.75 11.76 -8.24
N GLU A 245 -13.76 11.61 -9.14
CA GLU A 245 -13.15 12.73 -9.86
C GLU A 245 -13.59 12.72 -11.32
N GLU A 246 -14.39 13.69 -11.69
CA GLU A 246 -14.97 13.80 -13.05
C GLU A 246 -13.90 13.97 -14.13
N HIS A 247 -12.80 14.66 -13.81
CA HIS A 247 -11.68 14.90 -14.72
C HIS A 247 -10.66 13.77 -14.77
N ALA A 248 -10.86 12.66 -14.02
CA ALA A 248 -9.89 11.56 -13.98
C ALA A 248 -9.58 11.00 -15.38
N ARG A 249 -10.61 10.86 -16.24
CA ARG A 249 -10.44 10.42 -17.62
C ARG A 249 -9.63 11.41 -18.45
N GLU A 250 -9.88 12.70 -18.29
CA GLU A 250 -9.15 13.75 -18.99
C GLU A 250 -7.67 13.75 -18.57
N CYS A 251 -7.39 13.61 -17.27
CA CYS A 251 -6.04 13.49 -16.72
C CYS A 251 -5.25 12.34 -17.36
N ILE A 252 -5.87 11.16 -17.47
CA ILE A 252 -5.27 9.98 -18.08
C ILE A 252 -4.98 10.23 -19.57
N MET A 253 -5.91 10.81 -20.31
CA MET A 253 -5.75 11.13 -21.74
C MET A 253 -4.69 12.20 -21.97
N ALA A 254 -4.64 13.21 -21.12
CA ALA A 254 -3.63 14.28 -21.14
C ALA A 254 -2.26 13.83 -20.59
N ARG A 255 -2.19 12.65 -19.99
CA ARG A 255 -1.00 12.14 -19.28
C ARG A 255 -0.48 13.13 -18.24
N LYS A 256 -1.38 13.62 -17.39
CA LYS A 256 -1.04 14.58 -16.35
C LYS A 256 -1.75 14.20 -15.04
N PRO A 257 -1.11 14.39 -13.89
CA PRO A 257 -1.80 14.24 -12.60
C PRO A 257 -2.90 15.30 -12.48
N ILE A 258 -3.98 15.00 -11.74
CA ILE A 258 -5.08 15.94 -11.51
C ILE A 258 -4.60 17.23 -10.83
N TYR A 259 -3.61 17.13 -9.97
CA TYR A 259 -2.96 18.28 -9.33
C TYR A 259 -2.46 19.31 -10.36
N ALA A 260 -2.00 18.87 -11.54
CA ALA A 260 -1.53 19.76 -12.60
C ALA A 260 -2.66 20.30 -13.50
N ILE A 261 -3.85 19.67 -13.50
CA ILE A 261 -5.00 20.05 -14.33
C ILE A 261 -5.98 20.89 -13.54
N ASN A 262 -6.35 20.44 -12.34
CA ASN A 262 -7.34 21.09 -11.48
C ASN A 262 -6.94 20.99 -10.01
N LYS A 263 -6.13 21.96 -9.55
CA LYS A 263 -5.68 22.02 -8.15
C LYS A 263 -6.82 22.26 -7.14
N GLU A 264 -7.93 22.81 -7.61
CA GLU A 264 -9.07 23.18 -6.77
C GLU A 264 -10.12 22.07 -6.67
N SER A 265 -9.85 20.91 -7.28
CA SER A 265 -10.79 19.79 -7.18
C SER A 265 -10.84 19.27 -5.73
N LYS A 266 -12.03 18.85 -5.30
CA LYS A 266 -12.22 18.23 -3.96
C LYS A 266 -11.38 16.97 -3.78
N TRP A 267 -11.11 16.27 -4.85
CA TRP A 267 -10.19 15.12 -4.85
C TRP A 267 -8.78 15.55 -4.46
N VAL A 268 -8.27 16.62 -5.07
CA VAL A 268 -6.93 17.17 -4.76
C VAL A 268 -6.89 17.71 -3.34
N GLU A 269 -7.91 18.48 -2.91
CA GLU A 269 -8.02 19.00 -1.56
C GLU A 269 -7.91 17.87 -0.52
N ASN A 270 -8.66 16.79 -0.69
CA ASN A 270 -8.61 15.66 0.24
C ASN A 270 -7.29 14.88 0.14
N CYS A 271 -6.69 14.78 -1.05
CA CYS A 271 -5.36 14.17 -1.19
C CYS A 271 -4.27 15.01 -0.48
N ILE A 272 -4.37 16.35 -0.49
CA ILE A 272 -3.49 17.24 0.27
C ILE A 272 -3.66 17.00 1.78
N LYS A 273 -4.89 16.92 2.29
CA LYS A 273 -5.13 16.59 3.71
C LYS A 273 -4.50 15.24 4.10
N MET A 274 -4.57 14.24 3.21
CA MET A 274 -3.91 12.95 3.44
C MET A 274 -2.39 13.10 3.48
N ALA A 275 -1.80 13.92 2.60
CA ALA A 275 -0.37 14.20 2.61
C ALA A 275 0.03 14.90 3.93
N ASP A 276 -0.72 15.89 4.40
CA ASP A 276 -0.49 16.56 5.69
C ASP A 276 -0.55 15.57 6.86
N ARG A 277 -1.54 14.67 6.87
CA ARG A 277 -1.65 13.59 7.86
C ARG A 277 -0.44 12.68 7.84
N LEU A 278 0.06 12.32 6.66
CA LEU A 278 1.28 11.52 6.52
C LEU A 278 2.53 12.27 7.02
N LEU A 279 2.63 13.57 6.77
CA LEU A 279 3.76 14.41 7.19
C LEU A 279 3.76 14.71 8.69
N SER A 280 2.60 14.77 9.35
CA SER A 280 2.49 15.06 10.77
C SER A 280 3.00 13.93 11.66
N PHE A 281 3.28 12.75 11.12
CA PHE A 281 3.60 11.56 11.88
C PHE A 281 5.03 11.06 11.70
N ASN A 282 5.74 10.93 12.83
CA ASN A 282 7.13 10.43 12.87
C ASN A 282 7.27 8.97 13.35
N ASN A 283 6.16 8.28 13.70
CA ASN A 283 6.20 6.98 14.38
C ASN A 283 5.62 5.82 13.54
N TYR A 284 5.95 5.76 12.25
CA TYR A 284 5.64 4.57 11.46
C TYR A 284 6.39 3.33 12.00
N PRO A 285 5.78 2.13 11.99
CA PRO A 285 4.48 1.72 11.40
C PRO A 285 3.24 1.87 12.30
N GLN A 286 3.34 2.57 13.43
CA GLN A 286 2.23 2.73 14.35
C GLN A 286 1.12 3.64 13.80
N THR A 287 0.14 3.98 14.65
CA THR A 287 -1.00 4.82 14.27
C THR A 287 -0.57 6.19 13.73
N ILE A 288 -1.36 6.75 12.80
CA ILE A 288 -1.20 8.12 12.29
C ILE A 288 -1.87 9.13 13.23
N TYR A 289 -2.91 8.71 13.95
CA TYR A 289 -3.71 9.59 14.80
C TYR A 289 -3.34 9.38 16.28
N GLU A 290 -3.59 10.39 17.10
CA GLU A 290 -3.49 10.27 18.55
C GLU A 290 -4.48 9.23 19.07
N GLU A 291 -4.21 8.65 20.26
CA GLU A 291 -5.02 7.53 20.81
C GLU A 291 -6.52 7.87 20.93
N ASP A 292 -6.87 9.15 21.09
CA ASP A 292 -8.24 9.61 21.29
C ASP A 292 -8.97 9.93 19.95
N VAL A 293 -8.30 9.83 18.80
CA VAL A 293 -8.88 10.17 17.50
C VAL A 293 -9.29 8.89 16.76
N ASP A 294 -10.58 8.73 16.50
CA ASP A 294 -11.04 7.67 15.60
C ASP A 294 -10.78 8.09 14.14
N SER A 295 -10.01 7.31 13.43
CA SER A 295 -9.70 7.54 12.01
C SER A 295 -10.94 7.62 11.10
N LEU A 296 -12.09 7.11 11.54
CA LEU A 296 -13.36 7.26 10.83
C LEU A 296 -13.92 8.69 10.90
N ASP A 297 -13.66 9.42 11.99
CA ASP A 297 -14.07 10.83 12.10
C ASP A 297 -13.44 11.66 10.99
N VAL A 298 -12.20 11.34 10.63
CA VAL A 298 -11.47 11.96 9.51
C VAL A 298 -12.18 11.72 8.17
N VAL A 299 -12.70 10.52 7.96
CA VAL A 299 -13.47 10.17 6.74
C VAL A 299 -14.79 10.97 6.68
N TYR A 300 -15.44 11.18 7.83
CA TYR A 300 -16.63 12.02 7.93
C TYR A 300 -16.32 13.51 7.65
N GLU A 301 -15.19 14.01 8.16
CA GLU A 301 -14.73 15.39 7.88
C GLU A 301 -14.45 15.57 6.37
N ASP A 302 -13.76 14.64 5.76
CA ASP A 302 -13.48 14.64 4.33
C ASP A 302 -14.77 14.64 3.50
N LEU A 303 -15.77 13.82 3.88
CA LEU A 303 -17.08 13.81 3.22
C LEU A 303 -17.81 15.14 3.35
N ASN A 304 -17.81 15.73 4.55
CA ASN A 304 -18.49 17.01 4.77
C ASN A 304 -17.87 18.11 3.88
N SER A 305 -16.57 18.08 3.64
CA SER A 305 -15.89 19.01 2.73
C SER A 305 -16.24 18.79 1.25
N ILE A 306 -16.70 17.58 0.88
CA ILE A 306 -17.16 17.28 -0.49
C ILE A 306 -18.59 17.80 -0.72
N ILE A 307 -19.47 17.67 0.29
CA ILE A 307 -20.88 17.99 0.19
C ILE A 307 -21.14 19.51 0.35
N SER A 308 -20.27 20.22 1.06
CA SER A 308 -20.31 21.67 1.23
C SER A 308 -19.90 22.41 -0.04
#